data_38d0528bdc51fdfeb4ad8964f0e7d1e2
#
_entry.id   38d0528bdc51fdfeb4ad8964f0e7d1e2
#
_cell.length_a   1.000
_cell.length_b   1.000
_cell.length_c   1.000
_cell.angle_alpha   90.00
_cell.angle_beta   90.00
_cell.angle_gamma   90.00
#
_symmetry.space_group_name_H-M   'P 1'
#
loop_
_entity.id
_entity.type
_entity.pdbx_description
1 polymer ?
#
loop_
_entity_poly.entity_id
_entity_poly.type
_entity_poly.pdbx_seq_one_letter_code
_entity_poly.pdbx_strand_id
1 'polypeptide(L)'
;MREVRASAPGKVNLILRVGQPDTQGYHGLVTVFECLDIREYVSVRTAKSPGIHIETHAYAADGSIDQGATQLMSELDPTSHLAYRAAKVLQKLAATGPWAQTSAGVSIRVDKYIPIAGGMAGGSADAAAALVACNRLWELGLSLEQLCQIGRGLGADVPACIMGGMSVGEGRGDVLTPLLGSDASTWPHHHWVMVRAHRGLSTPE
;
A
#
# COMPACT_ATOMS: atom_id res chain seq x y z
N MET A 1 17.55 15.47 11.38
CA MET A 1 17.24 14.16 10.77
C MET A 1 16.00 14.37 9.93
N ARG A 2 16.03 14.06 8.64
CA ARG A 2 14.86 14.26 7.75
C ARG A 2 13.86 13.16 7.99
N GLU A 3 12.59 13.52 8.15
CA GLU A 3 11.46 12.61 8.25
C GLU A 3 10.44 12.95 7.16
N VAL A 4 9.86 11.94 6.56
CA VAL A 4 8.79 12.06 5.56
C VAL A 4 7.63 11.19 5.98
N ARG A 5 6.43 11.76 5.98
CA ARG A 5 5.18 11.04 6.20
C ARG A 5 4.35 11.06 4.92
N ALA A 6 3.85 9.89 4.53
CA ALA A 6 2.91 9.73 3.44
C ALA A 6 1.70 8.91 3.90
N SER A 7 0.62 8.99 3.15
CA SER A 7 -0.57 8.16 3.38
C SER A 7 -1.08 7.56 2.08
N ALA A 8 -1.70 6.40 2.16
CA ALA A 8 -2.39 5.78 1.05
C ALA A 8 -3.77 5.27 1.47
N PRO A 9 -4.76 5.35 0.60
CA PRO A 9 -6.13 4.94 0.90
C PRO A 9 -6.29 3.42 0.89
N GLY A 10 -7.26 2.93 1.62
CA GLY A 10 -7.88 1.64 1.34
C GLY A 10 -8.69 1.68 0.06
N LYS A 11 -9.18 0.52 -0.39
CA LYS A 11 -10.04 0.41 -1.58
C LYS A 11 -11.18 -0.58 -1.38
N VAL A 12 -12.21 -0.41 -2.18
CA VAL A 12 -13.24 -1.43 -2.43
C VAL A 12 -13.32 -1.75 -3.91
N ASN A 13 -13.83 -2.94 -4.22
CA ASN A 13 -14.15 -3.33 -5.58
C ASN A 13 -15.65 -3.11 -5.79
N LEU A 14 -16.02 -2.15 -6.63
CA LEU A 14 -17.43 -1.93 -7.03
C LEU A 14 -17.90 -3.01 -7.99
N ILE A 15 -16.99 -3.46 -8.85
CA ILE A 15 -17.19 -4.55 -9.80
C ILE A 15 -15.93 -5.42 -9.73
N LEU A 16 -16.13 -6.73 -9.73
CA LEU A 16 -15.06 -7.71 -9.88
C LEU A 16 -15.56 -8.83 -10.80
N ARG A 17 -14.93 -8.96 -11.95
CA ARG A 17 -15.18 -10.02 -12.93
C ARG A 17 -13.91 -10.81 -13.13
N VAL A 18 -13.98 -12.10 -12.87
CA VAL A 18 -12.89 -13.05 -13.07
C VAL A 18 -13.17 -13.83 -14.34
N GLY A 19 -12.22 -13.80 -15.27
CA GLY A 19 -12.30 -14.51 -16.54
C GLY A 19 -12.04 -16.01 -16.40
N GLN A 20 -12.16 -16.73 -17.51
CA GLN A 20 -11.72 -18.13 -17.57
C GLN A 20 -10.19 -18.19 -17.45
N PRO A 21 -9.65 -19.30 -16.92
CA PRO A 21 -8.21 -19.48 -16.87
C PRO A 21 -7.63 -19.52 -18.29
N ASP A 22 -6.48 -18.90 -18.47
CA ASP A 22 -5.70 -19.05 -19.68
C ASP A 22 -4.97 -20.40 -19.71
N THR A 23 -4.16 -20.63 -20.75
CA THR A 23 -3.39 -21.89 -20.92
C THR A 23 -2.35 -22.12 -19.83
N GLN A 24 -2.03 -21.09 -19.03
CA GLN A 24 -1.11 -21.16 -17.88
C GLN A 24 -1.87 -21.27 -16.54
N GLY A 25 -3.21 -21.37 -16.57
CA GLY A 25 -4.07 -21.44 -15.40
C GLY A 25 -4.31 -20.07 -14.74
N TYR A 26 -3.91 -18.98 -15.38
CA TYR A 26 -4.10 -17.64 -14.86
C TYR A 26 -5.47 -17.07 -15.26
N HIS A 27 -6.18 -16.52 -14.29
CA HIS A 27 -7.46 -15.86 -14.50
C HIS A 27 -7.25 -14.35 -14.70
N GLY A 28 -7.46 -13.87 -15.90
CA GLY A 28 -7.56 -12.43 -16.14
C GLY A 28 -8.80 -11.88 -15.38
N LEU A 29 -8.67 -10.70 -14.82
CA LEU A 29 -9.79 -10.05 -14.15
C LEU A 29 -9.99 -8.61 -14.66
N VAL A 30 -11.24 -8.15 -14.51
CA VAL A 30 -11.58 -6.74 -14.67
C VAL A 30 -12.27 -6.30 -13.39
N THR A 31 -11.79 -5.20 -12.83
CA THR A 31 -12.34 -4.64 -11.60
C THR A 31 -12.51 -3.13 -11.72
N VAL A 32 -13.48 -2.60 -10.97
CA VAL A 32 -13.59 -1.16 -10.73
C VAL A 32 -13.26 -0.94 -9.28
N PHE A 33 -12.16 -0.22 -9.05
CA PHE A 33 -11.75 0.21 -7.72
C PHE A 33 -12.35 1.58 -7.38
N GLU A 34 -12.75 1.73 -6.14
CA GLU A 34 -12.97 3.02 -5.49
C GLU A 34 -12.10 3.11 -4.24
N CYS A 35 -11.27 4.14 -4.15
CA CYS A 35 -10.47 4.41 -2.99
C CYS A 35 -11.29 5.05 -1.88
N LEU A 36 -11.04 4.62 -0.65
CA LEU A 36 -11.75 5.05 0.56
C LEU A 36 -11.01 6.20 1.23
N ASP A 37 -11.72 6.94 2.09
CA ASP A 37 -11.10 7.98 2.92
C ASP A 37 -10.34 7.39 4.14
N ILE A 38 -10.62 6.14 4.50
CA ILE A 38 -9.80 5.42 5.49
C ILE A 38 -8.42 5.12 4.89
N ARG A 39 -7.37 5.51 5.60
CA ARG A 39 -5.99 5.51 5.07
C ARG A 39 -5.01 4.90 6.05
N GLU A 40 -3.96 4.30 5.51
CA GLU A 40 -2.74 3.99 6.24
C GLU A 40 -1.76 5.15 6.17
N TYR A 41 -0.97 5.32 7.21
CA TYR A 41 0.07 6.34 7.26
C TYR A 41 1.42 5.69 7.50
N VAL A 42 2.41 6.11 6.74
CA VAL A 42 3.79 5.63 6.87
C VAL A 42 4.71 6.81 7.05
N SER A 43 5.45 6.81 8.15
CA SER A 43 6.53 7.76 8.43
C SER A 43 7.87 7.06 8.24
N VAL A 44 8.77 7.66 7.49
CA VAL A 44 10.12 7.15 7.24
C VAL A 44 11.16 8.19 7.63
N ARG A 45 12.24 7.74 8.26
CA ARG A 45 13.37 8.58 8.63
C ARG A 45 14.69 7.82 8.46
N THR A 46 15.78 8.55 8.19
CA THR A 46 17.11 7.94 8.15
C THR A 46 17.46 7.36 9.53
N ALA A 47 17.90 6.11 9.57
CA ALA A 47 18.39 5.46 10.77
C ALA A 47 19.93 5.49 10.84
N LYS A 48 20.49 5.53 12.07
CA LYS A 48 21.94 5.45 12.29
C LYS A 48 22.48 4.05 12.04
N SER A 49 21.70 3.03 12.40
CA SER A 49 22.02 1.61 12.13
C SER A 49 21.64 1.25 10.70
N PRO A 50 22.50 0.50 9.98
CA PRO A 50 22.15 -0.03 8.66
C PRO A 50 20.93 -0.95 8.71
N GLY A 51 20.23 -1.06 7.57
CA GLY A 51 19.07 -1.93 7.42
C GLY A 51 17.75 -1.18 7.50
N ILE A 52 16.66 -1.95 7.45
CA ILE A 52 15.29 -1.45 7.51
C ILE A 52 14.71 -1.87 8.85
N HIS A 53 14.31 -0.90 9.65
CA HIS A 53 13.68 -1.08 10.94
C HIS A 53 12.21 -0.68 10.81
N ILE A 54 11.28 -1.57 11.13
CA ILE A 54 9.84 -1.31 11.01
C ILE A 54 9.13 -1.55 12.33
N GLU A 55 8.23 -0.64 12.67
CA GLU A 55 7.27 -0.77 13.75
C GLU A 55 5.86 -0.46 13.23
N THR A 56 4.86 -1.15 13.75
CA THR A 56 3.46 -0.98 13.33
C THR A 56 2.60 -0.74 14.55
N HIS A 57 1.75 0.30 14.48
CA HIS A 57 0.73 0.60 15.46
C HIS A 57 -0.63 0.50 14.77
N ALA A 58 -1.49 -0.39 15.24
CA ALA A 58 -2.85 -0.52 14.75
C ALA A 58 -3.80 0.31 15.61
N TYR A 59 -4.80 0.89 14.97
CA TYR A 59 -5.79 1.76 15.62
C TYR A 59 -7.21 1.22 15.40
N ALA A 60 -8.00 1.30 16.43
CA ALA A 60 -9.44 1.04 16.37
C ALA A 60 -10.19 2.22 15.72
N ALA A 61 -11.47 2.02 15.38
CA ALA A 61 -12.28 3.03 14.72
C ALA A 61 -12.48 4.33 15.54
N ASP A 62 -12.34 4.26 16.87
CA ASP A 62 -12.38 5.41 17.76
C ASP A 62 -11.04 6.15 17.89
N GLY A 63 -10.01 5.70 17.15
CA GLY A 63 -8.67 6.26 17.17
C GLY A 63 -7.78 5.78 18.31
N SER A 64 -8.25 4.91 19.20
CA SER A 64 -7.44 4.28 20.24
C SER A 64 -6.51 3.21 19.63
N ILE A 65 -5.39 2.93 20.32
CA ILE A 65 -4.48 1.85 19.88
C ILE A 65 -5.16 0.50 20.12
N ASP A 66 -5.28 -0.30 19.06
CA ASP A 66 -5.65 -1.72 19.14
C ASP A 66 -4.42 -2.54 19.55
N GLN A 67 -4.31 -2.82 20.85
CA GLN A 67 -3.16 -3.55 21.41
C GLN A 67 -3.03 -4.95 20.80
N GLY A 68 -4.17 -5.66 20.59
CA GLY A 68 -4.15 -7.02 20.03
C GLY A 68 -3.64 -7.03 18.58
N ALA A 69 -4.16 -6.14 17.74
CA ALA A 69 -3.71 -6.02 16.36
C ALA A 69 -2.25 -5.52 16.28
N THR A 70 -1.83 -4.59 17.16
CA THR A 70 -0.45 -4.11 17.23
C THR A 70 0.51 -5.23 17.60
N GLN A 71 0.16 -6.03 18.62
CA GLN A 71 0.96 -7.18 19.02
C GLN A 71 1.07 -8.21 17.89
N LEU A 72 -0.05 -8.56 17.25
CA LEU A 72 -0.07 -9.48 16.11
C LEU A 72 0.90 -9.02 15.01
N MET A 73 0.90 -7.74 14.68
CA MET A 73 1.81 -7.18 13.67
C MET A 73 3.27 -7.22 14.11
N SER A 74 3.56 -7.06 15.41
CA SER A 74 4.95 -7.09 15.94
C SER A 74 5.55 -8.49 15.97
N GLU A 75 4.73 -9.54 15.98
CA GLU A 75 5.14 -10.94 15.97
C GLU A 75 5.43 -11.48 14.57
N LEU A 76 5.01 -10.76 13.52
CA LEU A 76 5.28 -11.16 12.15
C LEU A 76 6.75 -10.92 11.77
N ASP A 77 7.28 -11.77 10.88
CA ASP A 77 8.57 -11.49 10.25
C ASP A 77 8.54 -10.12 9.55
N PRO A 78 9.40 -9.17 9.94
CA PRO A 78 9.44 -7.85 9.33
C PRO A 78 9.55 -7.89 7.80
N THR A 79 10.22 -8.90 7.23
CA THR A 79 10.39 -9.05 5.77
C THR A 79 9.11 -9.43 5.04
N SER A 80 8.10 -9.94 5.75
CA SER A 80 6.76 -10.21 5.21
C SER A 80 5.92 -8.94 5.06
N HIS A 81 6.25 -7.87 5.78
CA HIS A 81 5.50 -6.63 5.76
C HIS A 81 5.69 -5.90 4.44
N LEU A 82 4.59 -5.56 3.75
CA LEU A 82 4.67 -4.96 2.41
C LEU A 82 5.35 -3.59 2.40
N ALA A 83 5.23 -2.78 3.47
CA ALA A 83 5.98 -1.52 3.60
C ALA A 83 7.51 -1.77 3.70
N TYR A 84 7.95 -2.83 4.41
CA TYR A 84 9.34 -3.24 4.44
C TYR A 84 9.83 -3.62 3.04
N ARG A 85 9.06 -4.45 2.33
CA ARG A 85 9.40 -4.87 0.95
C ARG A 85 9.47 -3.69 0.00
N ALA A 86 8.54 -2.74 0.11
CA ALA A 86 8.52 -1.50 -0.66
C ALA A 86 9.80 -0.67 -0.43
N ALA A 87 10.14 -0.43 0.84
CA ALA A 87 11.37 0.26 1.19
C ALA A 87 12.62 -0.48 0.70
N LYS A 88 12.63 -1.83 0.77
CA LYS A 88 13.76 -2.64 0.30
C LYS A 88 14.02 -2.51 -1.20
N VAL A 89 12.96 -2.45 -2.01
CA VAL A 89 13.09 -2.24 -3.46
C VAL A 89 13.70 -0.86 -3.73
N LEU A 90 13.17 0.20 -3.13
CA LEU A 90 13.69 1.55 -3.34
C LEU A 90 15.08 1.76 -2.71
N GLN A 91 15.40 1.09 -1.60
CA GLN A 91 16.74 1.12 -1.01
C GLN A 91 17.79 0.57 -1.98
N LYS A 92 17.47 -0.50 -2.73
CA LYS A 92 18.36 -1.05 -3.75
C LYS A 92 18.60 -0.04 -4.89
N LEU A 93 17.59 0.71 -5.31
CA LEU A 93 17.74 1.77 -6.30
C LEU A 93 18.59 2.92 -5.76
N ALA A 94 18.32 3.36 -4.53
CA ALA A 94 19.06 4.45 -3.89
C ALA A 94 20.54 4.11 -3.67
N ALA A 95 20.87 2.83 -3.40
CA ALA A 95 22.23 2.37 -3.17
C ALA A 95 23.16 2.51 -4.38
N THR A 96 22.62 2.64 -5.58
CA THR A 96 23.38 2.84 -6.82
C THR A 96 23.59 4.31 -7.19
N GLY A 97 23.03 5.23 -6.39
CA GLY A 97 23.02 6.66 -6.66
C GLY A 97 23.72 7.50 -5.56
N PRO A 98 23.56 8.83 -5.61
CA PRO A 98 24.17 9.74 -4.65
C PRO A 98 23.67 9.55 -3.20
N TRP A 99 22.58 8.80 -3.04
CA TRP A 99 21.91 8.55 -1.75
C TRP A 99 22.38 7.25 -1.06
N ALA A 100 23.40 6.57 -1.59
CA ALA A 100 23.85 5.27 -1.09
C ALA A 100 24.12 5.26 0.43
N GLN A 101 24.76 6.30 0.94
CA GLN A 101 25.05 6.41 2.38
C GLN A 101 23.81 6.70 3.22
N THR A 102 22.91 7.58 2.75
CA THR A 102 21.69 7.96 3.47
C THR A 102 20.59 6.91 3.39
N SER A 103 20.64 6.04 2.39
CA SER A 103 19.71 4.92 2.22
C SER A 103 20.15 3.65 2.95
N ALA A 104 21.37 3.60 3.48
CA ALA A 104 21.89 2.43 4.17
C ALA A 104 21.05 2.02 5.39
N GLY A 105 20.45 2.99 6.10
CA GLY A 105 19.58 2.75 7.25
C GLY A 105 18.29 3.57 7.16
N VAL A 106 17.14 2.92 7.37
CA VAL A 106 15.82 3.57 7.43
C VAL A 106 14.98 2.99 8.57
N SER A 107 14.30 3.88 9.30
CA SER A 107 13.30 3.53 10.29
C SER A 107 11.92 3.86 9.70
N ILE A 108 11.02 2.90 9.74
CA ILE A 108 9.65 2.97 9.21
C ILE A 108 8.70 2.80 10.38
N ARG A 109 7.75 3.73 10.52
CA ARG A 109 6.59 3.59 11.37
C ARG A 109 5.34 3.53 10.51
N VAL A 110 4.54 2.50 10.73
CA VAL A 110 3.23 2.31 10.09
C VAL A 110 2.15 2.57 11.13
N ASP A 111 1.30 3.55 10.88
CA ASP A 111 0.07 3.80 11.65
C ASP A 111 -1.11 3.24 10.83
N LYS A 112 -1.68 2.14 11.33
CA LYS A 112 -2.60 1.26 10.62
C LYS A 112 -4.03 1.46 11.08
N TYR A 113 -4.87 2.04 10.19
CA TYR A 113 -6.29 2.31 10.46
C TYR A 113 -7.22 1.38 9.67
N ILE A 114 -6.74 0.79 8.58
CA ILE A 114 -7.53 -0.15 7.79
C ILE A 114 -7.53 -1.50 8.51
N PRO A 115 -8.70 -2.07 8.84
CA PRO A 115 -8.79 -3.35 9.53
C PRO A 115 -7.99 -4.46 8.83
N ILE A 116 -7.18 -5.18 9.61
CA ILE A 116 -6.38 -6.31 9.11
C ILE A 116 -7.31 -7.37 8.53
N ALA A 117 -6.97 -7.90 7.37
CA ALA A 117 -7.76 -8.89 6.62
C ALA A 117 -9.20 -8.46 6.31
N GLY A 118 -9.47 -7.14 6.27
CA GLY A 118 -10.79 -6.56 6.01
C GLY A 118 -11.18 -6.46 4.53
N GLY A 119 -10.38 -6.97 3.59
CA GLY A 119 -10.67 -6.89 2.14
C GLY A 119 -10.41 -5.51 1.50
N MET A 120 -9.98 -4.52 2.30
CA MET A 120 -9.78 -3.13 1.88
C MET A 120 -8.33 -2.80 1.50
N ALA A 121 -7.50 -3.81 1.25
CA ALA A 121 -6.11 -3.67 0.79
C ALA A 121 -5.18 -2.90 1.75
N GLY A 122 -5.35 -3.02 3.10
CA GLY A 122 -4.52 -2.30 4.07
C GLY A 122 -3.01 -2.54 3.89
N GLY A 123 -2.58 -3.79 3.66
CA GLY A 123 -1.17 -4.09 3.39
C GLY A 123 -0.66 -3.44 2.09
N SER A 124 -1.49 -3.35 1.05
CA SER A 124 -1.15 -2.66 -0.19
C SER A 124 -1.08 -1.14 0.00
N ALA A 125 -1.93 -0.59 0.86
CA ALA A 125 -1.86 0.82 1.25
C ALA A 125 -0.57 1.11 2.06
N ASP A 126 -0.15 0.21 2.96
CA ASP A 126 1.14 0.31 3.65
C ASP A 126 2.30 0.38 2.64
N ALA A 127 2.31 -0.51 1.63
CA ALA A 127 3.33 -0.52 0.59
C ALA A 127 3.31 0.77 -0.25
N ALA A 128 2.13 1.21 -0.66
CA ALA A 128 1.94 2.42 -1.45
C ALA A 128 2.47 3.66 -0.71
N ALA A 129 2.08 3.83 0.56
CA ALA A 129 2.57 4.92 1.39
C ALA A 129 4.08 4.84 1.61
N ALA A 130 4.65 3.64 1.81
CA ALA A 130 6.09 3.45 1.97
C ALA A 130 6.86 3.78 0.68
N LEU A 131 6.36 3.39 -0.50
CA LEU A 131 6.95 3.76 -1.79
C LEU A 131 7.01 5.28 -1.95
N VAL A 132 5.90 5.97 -1.71
CA VAL A 132 5.84 7.43 -1.81
C VAL A 132 6.79 8.10 -0.80
N ALA A 133 6.76 7.66 0.46
CA ALA A 133 7.58 8.23 1.51
C ALA A 133 9.10 8.02 1.27
N CYS A 134 9.52 6.81 0.87
CA CYS A 134 10.90 6.49 0.57
C CYS A 134 11.40 7.19 -0.70
N ASN A 135 10.58 7.27 -1.75
CA ASN A 135 10.89 8.04 -2.95
C ASN A 135 11.22 9.51 -2.60
N ARG A 136 10.43 10.11 -1.71
CA ARG A 136 10.64 11.48 -1.24
C ARG A 136 11.82 11.60 -0.27
N LEU A 137 12.01 10.63 0.64
CA LEU A 137 13.10 10.64 1.61
C LEU A 137 14.47 10.61 0.90
N TRP A 138 14.59 9.72 -0.09
CA TRP A 138 15.82 9.52 -0.87
C TRP A 138 15.87 10.33 -2.17
N GLU A 139 14.88 11.20 -2.42
CA GLU A 139 14.82 12.09 -3.60
C GLU A 139 15.09 11.36 -4.92
N LEU A 140 14.53 10.15 -5.06
CA LEU A 140 14.75 9.31 -6.25
C LEU A 140 14.12 9.90 -7.51
N GLY A 141 13.16 10.81 -7.38
CA GLY A 141 12.50 11.47 -8.50
C GLY A 141 11.60 10.55 -9.33
N LEU A 142 11.20 9.40 -8.79
CA LEU A 142 10.32 8.47 -9.49
C LEU A 142 8.93 9.10 -9.68
N SER A 143 8.40 8.98 -10.90
CA SER A 143 7.04 9.40 -11.22
C SER A 143 6.01 8.48 -10.57
N LEU A 144 4.74 8.94 -10.54
CA LEU A 144 3.62 8.12 -10.06
C LEU A 144 3.50 6.81 -10.85
N GLU A 145 3.66 6.88 -12.16
CA GLU A 145 3.61 5.71 -13.04
C GLU A 145 4.73 4.70 -12.71
N GLN A 146 5.95 5.18 -12.49
CA GLN A 146 7.08 4.33 -12.09
C GLN A 146 6.84 3.68 -10.73
N LEU A 147 6.27 4.41 -9.77
CA LEU A 147 5.89 3.86 -8.46
C LEU A 147 4.79 2.79 -8.60
N CYS A 148 3.79 3.01 -9.46
CA CYS A 148 2.77 2.01 -9.78
C CYS A 148 3.39 0.76 -10.40
N GLN A 149 4.32 0.91 -11.33
CA GLN A 149 5.01 -0.22 -11.96
C GLN A 149 5.82 -1.04 -10.93
N ILE A 150 6.52 -0.39 -10.01
CA ILE A 150 7.20 -1.06 -8.89
C ILE A 150 6.17 -1.73 -7.97
N GLY A 151 5.07 -1.04 -7.69
CA GLY A 151 3.99 -1.50 -6.82
C GLY A 151 3.34 -2.81 -7.29
N ARG A 152 3.21 -3.02 -8.61
CA ARG A 152 2.72 -4.28 -9.21
C ARG A 152 3.51 -5.51 -8.76
N GLY A 153 4.81 -5.35 -8.57
CA GLY A 153 5.67 -6.43 -8.08
C GLY A 153 5.52 -6.72 -6.59
N LEU A 154 4.86 -5.84 -5.83
CA LEU A 154 4.61 -5.99 -4.40
C LEU A 154 3.21 -6.56 -4.12
N GLY A 155 2.22 -6.17 -4.92
CA GLY A 155 0.84 -6.63 -4.81
C GLY A 155 -0.06 -5.97 -5.85
N ALA A 156 -1.09 -6.70 -6.32
CA ALA A 156 -1.99 -6.24 -7.38
C ALA A 156 -2.77 -4.95 -7.02
N ASP A 157 -3.11 -4.76 -5.74
CA ASP A 157 -3.85 -3.60 -5.27
C ASP A 157 -2.95 -2.38 -4.98
N VAL A 158 -1.60 -2.54 -4.94
CA VAL A 158 -0.68 -1.42 -4.60
C VAL A 158 -0.80 -0.25 -5.58
N PRO A 159 -0.88 -0.46 -6.91
CA PRO A 159 -1.08 0.64 -7.84
C PRO A 159 -2.36 1.45 -7.58
N ALA A 160 -3.48 0.79 -7.22
CA ALA A 160 -4.73 1.48 -6.89
C ALA A 160 -4.57 2.37 -5.64
N CYS A 161 -3.88 1.89 -4.61
CA CYS A 161 -3.57 2.66 -3.40
C CYS A 161 -2.60 3.83 -3.67
N ILE A 162 -1.71 3.72 -4.69
CA ILE A 162 -0.83 4.83 -5.11
C ILE A 162 -1.63 5.88 -5.89
N MET A 163 -2.46 5.44 -6.82
CA MET A 163 -3.20 6.31 -7.74
C MET A 163 -4.33 7.06 -7.03
N GLY A 164 -5.02 6.37 -6.14
CA GLY A 164 -6.22 6.92 -5.49
C GLY A 164 -7.41 7.04 -6.46
N GLY A 165 -8.52 7.60 -5.96
CA GLY A 165 -9.72 7.86 -6.74
C GLY A 165 -10.43 6.60 -7.22
N MET A 166 -11.02 6.67 -8.41
CA MET A 166 -11.69 5.55 -9.08
C MET A 166 -10.91 5.12 -10.32
N SER A 167 -10.77 3.82 -10.52
CA SER A 167 -10.06 3.26 -11.68
C SER A 167 -10.64 1.92 -12.12
N VAL A 168 -10.49 1.63 -13.42
CA VAL A 168 -10.64 0.27 -13.95
C VAL A 168 -9.30 -0.42 -13.84
N GLY A 169 -9.28 -1.61 -13.26
CA GLY A 169 -8.11 -2.49 -13.22
C GLY A 169 -8.32 -3.69 -14.14
N GLU A 170 -7.34 -3.98 -14.97
CA GLU A 170 -7.30 -5.12 -15.88
C GLU A 170 -6.09 -6.01 -15.58
N GLY A 171 -6.00 -7.16 -16.27
CA GLY A 171 -4.94 -8.13 -16.05
C GLY A 171 -5.11 -8.82 -14.69
N ARG A 172 -4.23 -8.57 -13.74
CA ARG A 172 -4.35 -8.99 -12.34
C ARG A 172 -5.10 -7.96 -11.48
N GLY A 173 -5.74 -6.94 -12.10
CA GLY A 173 -6.30 -5.76 -11.45
C GLY A 173 -5.26 -4.67 -11.24
N ASP A 174 -4.08 -4.81 -11.78
CA ASP A 174 -2.92 -3.97 -11.53
C ASP A 174 -2.54 -3.04 -12.71
N VAL A 175 -3.20 -3.23 -13.87
CA VAL A 175 -3.13 -2.30 -15.00
C VAL A 175 -4.30 -1.35 -14.89
N LEU A 176 -4.03 -0.12 -14.47
CA LEU A 176 -5.08 0.81 -14.06
C LEU A 176 -5.33 1.91 -15.10
N THR A 177 -6.61 2.15 -15.36
CA THR A 177 -7.10 3.30 -16.13
C THR A 177 -7.98 4.16 -15.21
N PRO A 178 -7.62 5.44 -14.93
CA PRO A 178 -8.48 6.32 -14.15
C PRO A 178 -9.87 6.48 -14.78
N LEU A 179 -10.93 6.39 -13.97
CA LEU A 179 -12.31 6.61 -14.43
C LEU A 179 -12.75 8.07 -14.31
N LEU A 180 -12.14 8.79 -13.39
CA LEU A 180 -12.51 10.17 -13.10
C LEU A 180 -11.35 11.09 -13.47
N GLY A 181 -11.69 12.32 -13.88
CA GLY A 181 -10.70 13.35 -14.17
C GLY A 181 -9.89 13.74 -12.91
N SER A 182 -8.88 14.57 -13.11
CA SER A 182 -8.00 15.05 -12.03
C SER A 182 -8.67 15.99 -11.03
N ASP A 183 -9.83 16.54 -11.37
CA ASP A 183 -10.59 17.43 -10.47
C ASP A 183 -11.47 16.61 -9.52
N ALA A 184 -10.93 16.35 -8.33
CA ALA A 184 -11.62 15.59 -7.29
C ALA A 184 -12.93 16.26 -6.80
N SER A 185 -13.12 17.57 -7.03
CA SER A 185 -14.34 18.27 -6.62
C SER A 185 -15.58 17.83 -7.42
N THR A 186 -15.37 17.24 -8.60
CA THR A 186 -16.44 16.74 -9.47
C THR A 186 -16.77 15.27 -9.22
N TRP A 187 -16.05 14.60 -8.33
CA TRP A 187 -16.26 13.18 -8.08
C TRP A 187 -17.50 12.94 -7.21
N PRO A 188 -18.26 11.85 -7.48
CA PRO A 188 -19.37 11.50 -6.62
C PRO A 188 -18.85 11.10 -5.24
N HIS A 189 -19.57 11.51 -4.19
CA HIS A 189 -19.29 11.10 -2.83
C HIS A 189 -20.16 9.89 -2.48
N HIS A 190 -19.51 8.74 -2.26
CA HIS A 190 -20.18 7.54 -1.78
C HIS A 190 -19.88 7.31 -0.31
N HIS A 191 -20.87 6.80 0.42
CA HIS A 191 -20.73 6.41 1.81
C HIS A 191 -20.90 4.88 1.91
N TRP A 192 -19.92 4.22 2.51
CA TRP A 192 -19.87 2.76 2.60
C TRP A 192 -20.04 2.30 4.04
N VAL A 193 -20.85 1.28 4.26
CA VAL A 193 -20.91 0.53 5.51
C VAL A 193 -20.19 -0.79 5.31
N MET A 194 -19.10 -1.00 6.06
CA MET A 194 -18.28 -2.21 5.99
C MET A 194 -18.67 -3.16 7.12
N VAL A 195 -19.21 -4.33 6.75
CA VAL A 195 -19.52 -5.40 7.70
C VAL A 195 -18.39 -6.44 7.63
N ARG A 196 -17.66 -6.57 8.74
CA ARG A 196 -16.55 -7.55 8.82
C ARG A 196 -17.09 -8.94 9.04
N ALA A 197 -16.61 -9.92 8.27
CA ALA A 197 -16.85 -11.32 8.56
C ALA A 197 -16.13 -11.73 9.85
N HIS A 198 -16.69 -12.68 10.61
CA HIS A 198 -16.08 -13.19 11.83
C HIS A 198 -14.76 -13.93 11.61
N ARG A 199 -14.54 -14.42 10.40
CA ARG A 199 -13.29 -15.08 9.98
C ARG A 199 -12.79 -14.43 8.70
N GLY A 200 -11.49 -14.16 8.65
CA GLY A 200 -10.83 -13.71 7.42
C GLY A 200 -10.88 -14.83 6.36
N LEU A 201 -11.06 -14.46 5.10
CA LEU A 201 -10.87 -15.35 3.97
C LEU A 201 -9.41 -15.19 3.50
N SER A 202 -8.66 -16.30 3.44
CA SER A 202 -7.37 -16.30 2.74
C SER A 202 -7.64 -16.36 1.25
N THR A 203 -7.00 -15.45 0.51
CA THR A 203 -6.94 -15.58 -0.96
C THR A 203 -5.89 -16.63 -1.27
N PRO A 204 -6.20 -17.72 -2.00
CA PRO A 204 -5.17 -18.63 -2.49
C PRO A 204 -4.16 -17.87 -3.35
N GLU A 205 -2.88 -18.20 -3.20
CA GLU A 205 -1.81 -17.69 -4.07
C GLU A 205 -1.93 -18.22 -5.49
#